data_8c15533384517caab224ea6bd0063658
#
_entry.id   8c15533384517caab224ea6bd0063658
#
_cell.length_a   1.000
_cell.length_b   1.000
_cell.length_c   1.000
_cell.angle_alpha   90.00
_cell.angle_beta   90.00
_cell.angle_gamma   90.00
#
_symmetry.space_group_name_H-M   'P 1'
#
loop_
_entity.id
_entity.type
_entity.pdbx_description
1 polymer ?
#
loop_
_entity_poly.entity_id
_entity_poly.type
_entity_poly.pdbx_seq_one_letter_code
_entity_poly.pdbx_strand_id
1 'polypeptide(L)'
;MPTYGYRRVHAILKRQARAAGLKPANHKRIYRVMKAHGLLLNRHAGGIERRHDGRIAVDERNRRWCSDGFEIGCDNGERVRVAFALDCCDREAMSFLATTGGISGDDVRDLMVAAVEHRFGRVNRLPVTIEWLSDNGSCYIAGDTRSFARDIGLEPRTTPIESPQSNGMAEAFVRTIKRDYVRVSSRPDAETVMRQLPSWIAHYNEVHPHKALGYRSPREFIAAHGRS
;
A
#
# COMPACT_ATOMS: atom_id res chain seq x y z
N MET A 1 -7.24 11.37 10.67
CA MET A 1 -7.60 9.93 10.62
C MET A 1 -7.88 9.42 12.03
N PRO A 2 -9.12 9.02 12.35
CA PRO A 2 -9.52 8.56 13.70
C PRO A 2 -8.81 7.26 14.11
N THR A 3 -8.25 6.53 13.15
CA THR A 3 -7.52 5.26 13.33
C THR A 3 -6.04 5.44 13.70
N TYR A 4 -5.55 6.68 13.79
CA TYR A 4 -4.13 6.93 14.08
C TYR A 4 -3.84 6.97 15.57
N GLY A 5 -2.98 6.05 16.01
CA GLY A 5 -2.40 6.13 17.37
C GLY A 5 -1.41 7.29 17.51
N TYR A 6 -1.11 7.68 18.75
CA TYR A 6 -0.30 8.86 19.08
C TYR A 6 1.04 8.98 18.34
N ARG A 7 1.68 7.87 17.98
CA ARG A 7 2.95 7.91 17.23
C ARG A 7 2.77 8.40 15.79
N ARG A 8 1.70 8.00 15.10
CA ARG A 8 1.36 8.49 13.77
C ARG A 8 0.91 9.95 13.82
N VAL A 9 0.08 10.31 14.80
CA VAL A 9 -0.32 11.70 15.05
C VAL A 9 0.91 12.57 15.29
N HIS A 10 1.85 12.12 16.15
CA HIS A 10 3.10 12.83 16.39
C HIS A 10 3.92 13.02 15.11
N ALA A 11 4.02 12.01 14.24
CA ALA A 11 4.77 12.11 13.00
C ALA A 11 4.20 13.20 12.07
N ILE A 12 2.87 13.26 11.94
CA ILE A 12 2.19 14.29 11.13
C ILE A 12 2.40 15.68 11.74
N LEU A 13 2.13 15.86 13.03
CA LEU A 13 2.31 17.15 13.71
C LEU A 13 3.76 17.63 13.67
N LYS A 14 4.72 16.70 13.77
CA LYS A 14 6.15 17.01 13.62
C LYS A 14 6.48 17.56 12.24
N ARG A 15 5.90 17.00 11.16
CA ARG A 15 6.04 17.51 9.79
C ARG A 15 5.46 18.91 9.64
N GLN A 16 4.21 19.10 10.08
CA GLN A 16 3.52 20.38 10.01
C GLN A 16 4.28 21.47 10.76
N ALA A 17 4.74 21.18 12.00
CA ALA A 17 5.54 22.11 12.77
C ALA A 17 6.83 22.51 12.05
N ARG A 18 7.55 21.53 11.46
CA ARG A 18 8.78 21.82 10.71
C ARG A 18 8.51 22.67 9.46
N ALA A 19 7.45 22.36 8.73
CA ALA A 19 7.06 23.15 7.55
C ALA A 19 6.68 24.59 7.92
N ALA A 20 6.13 24.82 9.13
CA ALA A 20 5.80 26.13 9.67
C ALA A 20 6.96 26.82 10.41
N GLY A 21 8.18 26.26 10.40
CA GLY A 21 9.33 26.79 11.14
C GLY A 21 9.22 26.68 12.67
N LEU A 22 8.28 25.88 13.17
CA LEU A 22 8.00 25.75 14.60
C LEU A 22 8.76 24.55 15.23
N LYS A 23 9.07 24.66 16.52
CA LYS A 23 9.66 23.53 17.28
C LYS A 23 8.60 22.43 17.49
N PRO A 24 8.86 21.21 16.99
CA PRO A 24 7.92 20.10 17.15
C PRO A 24 7.76 19.68 18.61
N ALA A 25 6.53 19.37 19.02
CA ALA A 25 6.28 18.73 20.30
C ALA A 25 6.85 17.29 20.32
N ASN A 26 7.34 16.81 21.47
CA ASN A 26 7.78 15.44 21.57
C ASN A 26 6.58 14.46 21.68
N HIS A 27 6.83 13.19 21.38
CA HIS A 27 5.79 12.15 21.37
C HIS A 27 5.13 11.91 22.75
N LYS A 28 5.85 12.15 23.86
CA LYS A 28 5.32 12.02 25.23
C LYS A 28 4.29 13.11 25.52
N ARG A 29 4.48 14.34 24.98
CA ARG A 29 3.50 15.43 25.09
C ARG A 29 2.24 15.10 24.31
N ILE A 30 2.39 14.62 23.06
CA ILE A 30 1.24 14.20 22.24
C ILE A 30 0.45 13.08 22.93
N TYR A 31 1.14 12.07 23.46
CA TYR A 31 0.50 10.98 24.22
C TYR A 31 -0.32 11.52 25.41
N ARG A 32 0.25 12.43 26.21
CA ARG A 32 -0.45 13.02 27.38
C ARG A 32 -1.68 13.79 26.97
N VAL A 33 -1.58 14.63 25.94
CA VAL A 33 -2.73 15.39 25.42
C VAL A 33 -3.81 14.45 24.90
N MET A 34 -3.46 13.47 24.05
CA MET A 34 -4.44 12.49 23.54
C MET A 34 -5.09 11.69 24.67
N LYS A 35 -4.33 11.33 25.73
CA LYS A 35 -4.88 10.65 26.91
C LYS A 35 -5.87 11.52 27.65
N ALA A 36 -5.54 12.79 27.91
CA ALA A 36 -6.41 13.73 28.62
C ALA A 36 -7.74 13.99 27.90
N HIS A 37 -7.76 13.92 26.56
CA HIS A 37 -8.94 14.13 25.73
C HIS A 37 -9.62 12.82 25.28
N GLY A 38 -9.26 11.65 25.82
CA GLY A 38 -9.89 10.38 25.45
C GLY A 38 -9.63 9.92 24.02
N LEU A 39 -8.58 10.44 23.34
CA LEU A 39 -8.27 10.19 21.94
C LEU A 39 -7.32 9.01 21.71
N LEU A 40 -6.95 8.28 22.76
CA LEU A 40 -6.11 7.08 22.60
C LEU A 40 -6.96 5.94 22.06
N LEU A 41 -6.39 5.21 21.10
CA LEU A 41 -6.99 3.96 20.64
C LEU A 41 -7.03 2.95 21.78
N ASN A 42 -8.12 2.17 21.84
CA ASN A 42 -8.22 1.04 22.77
C ASN A 42 -7.04 0.08 22.54
N ARG A 43 -6.42 -0.39 23.62
CA ARG A 43 -5.43 -1.46 23.55
C ARG A 43 -6.15 -2.72 23.06
N HIS A 44 -5.79 -3.18 21.86
CA HIS A 44 -6.09 -4.58 21.54
C HIS A 44 -5.26 -5.45 22.48
N ALA A 45 -5.91 -6.34 23.23
CA ALA A 45 -5.24 -7.45 23.87
C ALA A 45 -4.48 -8.18 22.75
N GLY A 46 -3.15 -8.19 22.84
CA GLY A 46 -2.28 -8.66 21.78
C GLY A 46 -2.72 -10.05 21.32
N GLY A 47 -3.05 -10.17 20.05
CA GLY A 47 -3.09 -11.47 19.40
C GLY A 47 -1.70 -12.09 19.42
N ILE A 48 -1.62 -13.41 19.38
CA ILE A 48 -0.37 -14.18 19.32
C ILE A 48 0.55 -13.50 18.30
N GLU A 49 1.70 -13.03 18.76
CA GLU A 49 2.73 -12.51 17.87
C GLU A 49 3.15 -13.65 16.94
N ARG A 50 2.65 -13.64 15.71
CA ARG A 50 3.15 -14.56 14.68
C ARG A 50 4.61 -14.16 14.46
N ARG A 51 5.54 -14.97 14.94
CA ARG A 51 6.96 -14.86 14.60
C ARG A 51 7.07 -15.08 13.10
N HIS A 52 7.36 -14.00 12.38
CA HIS A 52 7.67 -14.06 10.96
C HIS A 52 9.14 -14.49 10.83
N ASP A 53 9.39 -15.73 10.54
CA ASP A 53 10.73 -16.29 10.28
C ASP A 53 11.26 -15.96 8.87
N GLY A 54 10.54 -15.18 8.09
CA GLY A 54 10.88 -14.77 6.74
C GLY A 54 10.72 -13.29 6.49
N ARG A 55 11.65 -12.47 6.96
CA ARG A 55 11.76 -11.07 6.55
C ARG A 55 12.38 -11.03 5.15
N ILE A 56 11.57 -11.06 4.10
CA ILE A 56 12.02 -10.64 2.77
C ILE A 56 12.07 -9.10 2.82
N ALA A 57 13.12 -8.56 3.42
CA ALA A 57 13.42 -7.16 3.32
C ALA A 57 14.05 -6.94 1.95
N VAL A 58 13.44 -6.11 1.12
CA VAL A 58 14.03 -5.63 -0.11
C VAL A 58 14.64 -4.28 0.23
N ASP A 59 15.96 -4.19 0.22
CA ASP A 59 16.69 -3.00 0.65
C ASP A 59 16.78 -1.92 -0.43
N GLU A 60 16.53 -2.30 -1.69
CA GLU A 60 16.60 -1.41 -2.85
C GLU A 60 15.23 -1.25 -3.51
N ARG A 61 14.94 -0.04 -3.96
CA ARG A 61 13.76 0.29 -4.76
C ARG A 61 13.83 -0.38 -6.12
N ASN A 62 12.67 -0.71 -6.67
CA ASN A 62 12.56 -1.32 -8.02
C ASN A 62 13.29 -2.66 -8.16
N ARG A 63 13.49 -3.40 -7.06
CA ARG A 63 13.98 -4.78 -7.07
C ARG A 63 12.82 -5.78 -7.10
N ARG A 64 11.80 -5.49 -6.32
CA ARG A 64 10.59 -6.31 -6.22
C ARG A 64 9.38 -5.44 -6.03
N TRP A 65 8.40 -5.65 -6.87
CA TRP A 65 7.06 -5.14 -6.72
C TRP A 65 6.13 -6.26 -6.29
N CYS A 66 5.10 -5.98 -5.50
CA CYS A 66 4.08 -6.96 -5.18
C CYS A 66 2.70 -6.46 -5.62
N SER A 67 1.88 -7.40 -6.03
CA SER A 67 0.50 -7.17 -6.46
C SER A 67 -0.42 -8.17 -5.78
N ASP A 68 -1.64 -7.73 -5.50
CA ASP A 68 -2.69 -8.54 -4.90
C ASP A 68 -4.04 -7.88 -5.19
N GLY A 69 -5.14 -8.58 -4.90
CA GLY A 69 -6.50 -8.08 -5.01
C GLY A 69 -7.24 -8.09 -3.69
N PHE A 70 -8.20 -7.18 -3.52
CA PHE A 70 -9.11 -7.21 -2.39
C PHE A 70 -10.49 -6.67 -2.76
N GLU A 71 -11.49 -7.00 -1.94
CA GLU A 71 -12.86 -6.50 -2.12
C GLU A 71 -13.22 -5.47 -1.05
N ILE A 72 -14.05 -4.51 -1.47
CA ILE A 72 -14.74 -3.53 -0.63
C ILE A 72 -16.24 -3.74 -0.83
N GLY A 73 -16.97 -4.11 0.24
CA GLY A 73 -18.43 -4.19 0.20
C GLY A 73 -19.05 -2.82 0.39
N CYS A 74 -20.11 -2.54 -0.36
CA CYS A 74 -20.92 -1.34 -0.27
C CYS A 74 -22.20 -1.59 0.54
N ASP A 75 -22.81 -0.51 1.02
CA ASP A 75 -24.01 -0.60 1.88
C ASP A 75 -25.25 -1.08 1.11
N ASN A 76 -25.29 -0.85 -0.22
CA ASN A 76 -26.32 -1.36 -1.13
C ASN A 76 -26.12 -2.83 -1.57
N GLY A 77 -25.08 -3.51 -1.07
CA GLY A 77 -24.74 -4.90 -1.42
C GLY A 77 -23.80 -5.07 -2.61
N GLU A 78 -23.47 -4.01 -3.33
CA GLU A 78 -22.47 -4.03 -4.39
C GLU A 78 -21.07 -4.30 -3.82
N ARG A 79 -20.16 -4.73 -4.69
CA ARG A 79 -18.76 -4.98 -4.34
C ARG A 79 -17.83 -4.32 -5.34
N VAL A 80 -16.82 -3.66 -4.83
CA VAL A 80 -15.70 -3.14 -5.64
C VAL A 80 -14.50 -4.04 -5.42
N ARG A 81 -13.96 -4.60 -6.51
CA ARG A 81 -12.70 -5.34 -6.51
C ARG A 81 -11.59 -4.41 -6.91
N VAL A 82 -10.52 -4.44 -6.14
CA VAL A 82 -9.37 -3.56 -6.34
C VAL A 82 -8.13 -4.43 -6.48
N ALA A 83 -7.39 -4.25 -7.59
CA ALA A 83 -6.02 -4.76 -7.72
C ALA A 83 -5.05 -3.58 -7.59
N PHE A 84 -3.84 -3.84 -7.11
CA PHE A 84 -2.84 -2.80 -6.87
C PHE A 84 -1.42 -3.33 -7.08
N ALA A 85 -0.49 -2.42 -7.31
CA ALA A 85 0.94 -2.70 -7.37
C ALA A 85 1.71 -1.81 -6.38
N LEU A 86 2.57 -2.43 -5.58
CA LEU A 86 3.42 -1.78 -4.57
C LEU A 86 4.89 -2.09 -4.82
N ASP A 87 5.76 -1.12 -4.56
CA ASP A 87 7.18 -1.39 -4.36
C ASP A 87 7.43 -1.95 -2.95
N CYS A 88 8.15 -3.08 -2.86
CA CYS A 88 8.39 -3.76 -1.58
C CYS A 88 9.40 -3.04 -0.68
N CYS A 89 10.22 -2.12 -1.19
CA CYS A 89 11.15 -1.32 -0.42
C CYS A 89 10.49 -0.05 0.13
N ASP A 90 10.02 0.83 -0.75
CA ASP A 90 9.48 2.13 -0.36
C ASP A 90 7.98 2.15 -0.08
N ARG A 91 7.28 1.05 -0.38
CA ARG A 91 5.85 0.84 -0.12
C ARG A 91 4.91 1.78 -0.89
N GLU A 92 5.40 2.44 -1.94
CA GLU A 92 4.55 3.26 -2.78
C GLU A 92 3.55 2.40 -3.54
N ALA A 93 2.26 2.76 -3.46
CA ALA A 93 1.22 2.24 -4.32
C ALA A 93 1.33 2.94 -5.68
N MET A 94 1.98 2.28 -6.64
CA MET A 94 2.30 2.86 -7.95
C MET A 94 1.11 2.88 -8.89
N SER A 95 0.32 1.83 -8.85
CA SER A 95 -0.90 1.71 -9.65
C SER A 95 -1.98 0.94 -8.90
N PHE A 96 -3.22 1.16 -9.30
CA PHE A 96 -4.37 0.38 -8.89
C PHE A 96 -5.43 0.43 -9.99
N LEU A 97 -6.29 -0.57 -10.00
CA LEU A 97 -7.53 -0.57 -10.77
C LEU A 97 -8.68 -0.96 -9.85
N ALA A 98 -9.89 -0.56 -10.19
CA ALA A 98 -11.09 -0.88 -9.45
C ALA A 98 -12.23 -1.22 -10.42
N THR A 99 -12.94 -2.30 -10.14
CA THR A 99 -14.05 -2.79 -10.97
C THR A 99 -15.14 -3.40 -10.09
N THR A 100 -16.37 -3.41 -10.58
CA THR A 100 -17.48 -4.19 -10.00
C THR A 100 -17.55 -5.62 -10.53
N GLY A 101 -16.84 -5.88 -11.64
CA GLY A 101 -16.68 -7.21 -12.24
C GLY A 101 -15.55 -8.03 -11.62
N GLY A 102 -15.18 -9.13 -12.26
CA GLY A 102 -13.96 -9.90 -11.95
C GLY A 102 -12.72 -9.19 -12.47
N ILE A 103 -11.58 -9.36 -11.78
CA ILE A 103 -10.29 -8.90 -12.29
C ILE A 103 -9.80 -9.91 -13.33
N SER A 104 -9.60 -9.46 -14.55
CA SER A 104 -9.14 -10.25 -15.69
C SER A 104 -7.61 -10.23 -15.85
N GLY A 105 -7.08 -11.06 -16.75
CA GLY A 105 -5.67 -10.99 -17.16
C GLY A 105 -5.32 -9.66 -17.85
N ASP A 106 -6.26 -9.09 -18.62
CA ASP A 106 -6.09 -7.76 -19.24
C ASP A 106 -5.94 -6.68 -18.17
N ASP A 107 -6.80 -6.67 -17.15
CA ASP A 107 -6.72 -5.74 -16.03
C ASP A 107 -5.37 -5.81 -15.31
N VAL A 108 -4.81 -7.02 -15.15
CA VAL A 108 -3.49 -7.20 -14.54
C VAL A 108 -2.38 -6.67 -15.44
N ARG A 109 -2.48 -6.85 -16.77
CA ARG A 109 -1.51 -6.28 -17.71
C ARG A 109 -1.56 -4.75 -17.71
N ASP A 110 -2.75 -4.16 -17.70
CA ASP A 110 -2.92 -2.70 -17.60
C ASP A 110 -2.36 -2.16 -16.28
N LEU A 111 -2.56 -2.89 -15.18
CA LEU A 111 -1.97 -2.57 -13.87
C LEU A 111 -0.44 -2.57 -13.91
N MET A 112 0.18 -3.55 -14.59
CA MET A 112 1.63 -3.63 -14.78
C MET A 112 2.14 -2.44 -15.59
N VAL A 113 1.49 -2.12 -16.72
CA VAL A 113 1.85 -0.96 -17.57
C VAL A 113 1.77 0.33 -16.75
N ALA A 114 0.66 0.55 -16.04
CA ALA A 114 0.48 1.74 -15.23
C ALA A 114 1.55 1.86 -14.13
N ALA A 115 1.98 0.76 -13.50
CA ALA A 115 3.06 0.76 -12.53
C ALA A 115 4.42 1.11 -13.16
N VAL A 116 4.71 0.56 -14.35
CA VAL A 116 5.93 0.87 -15.10
C VAL A 116 5.95 2.35 -15.52
N GLU A 117 4.87 2.85 -16.11
CA GLU A 117 4.76 4.25 -16.53
C GLU A 117 4.87 5.21 -15.33
N HIS A 118 4.30 4.86 -14.20
CA HIS A 118 4.41 5.66 -12.98
C HIS A 118 5.87 5.84 -12.51
N ARG A 119 6.68 4.79 -12.63
CA ARG A 119 8.08 4.79 -12.16
C ARG A 119 9.10 5.28 -13.16
N PHE A 120 8.92 4.92 -14.41
CA PHE A 120 9.92 5.09 -15.47
C PHE A 120 9.43 5.96 -16.64
N GLY A 121 8.18 6.42 -16.58
CA GLY A 121 7.55 7.09 -17.72
C GLY A 121 7.22 6.10 -18.84
N ARG A 122 6.99 6.63 -20.03
CA ARG A 122 6.65 5.82 -21.20
C ARG A 122 7.89 5.12 -21.74
N VAL A 123 8.04 3.85 -21.37
CA VAL A 123 9.10 2.97 -21.85
C VAL A 123 8.49 1.67 -22.38
N ASN A 124 9.06 1.12 -23.48
CA ASN A 124 8.60 -0.15 -24.02
C ASN A 124 9.04 -1.34 -23.16
N ARG A 125 10.15 -1.20 -22.45
CA ARG A 125 10.70 -2.21 -21.55
C ARG A 125 11.47 -1.54 -20.43
N LEU A 126 11.43 -2.15 -19.24
CA LEU A 126 12.18 -1.69 -18.08
C LEU A 126 13.70 -1.74 -18.34
N PRO A 127 14.46 -0.74 -17.84
CA PRO A 127 15.93 -0.72 -17.98
C PRO A 127 16.62 -1.80 -17.13
N VAL A 128 15.95 -2.31 -16.10
CA VAL A 128 16.38 -3.39 -15.22
C VAL A 128 15.22 -4.34 -14.99
N THR A 129 15.51 -5.62 -14.79
CA THR A 129 14.48 -6.62 -14.47
C THR A 129 14.01 -6.42 -13.04
N ILE A 130 12.68 -6.35 -12.85
CA ILE A 130 12.04 -6.20 -11.55
C ILE A 130 11.19 -7.45 -11.27
N GLU A 131 11.32 -8.04 -10.10
CA GLU A 131 10.46 -9.15 -9.70
C GLU A 131 9.03 -8.65 -9.46
N TRP A 132 8.06 -9.30 -10.10
CA TRP A 132 6.63 -9.08 -9.88
C TRP A 132 6.06 -10.23 -9.06
N LEU A 133 5.90 -9.99 -7.77
CA LEU A 133 5.39 -10.97 -6.82
C LEU A 133 3.87 -10.88 -6.72
N SER A 134 3.16 -11.96 -6.97
CA SER A 134 1.71 -12.08 -6.80
C SER A 134 1.33 -13.38 -6.10
N ASP A 135 0.06 -13.50 -5.72
CA ASP A 135 -0.51 -14.78 -5.34
C ASP A 135 -0.68 -15.70 -6.56
N ASN A 136 -1.31 -16.87 -6.33
CA ASN A 136 -1.60 -17.85 -7.39
C ASN A 136 -2.98 -17.60 -8.05
N GLY A 137 -3.53 -16.40 -7.99
CA GLY A 137 -4.79 -16.04 -8.66
C GLY A 137 -4.72 -16.29 -10.16
N SER A 138 -5.81 -16.82 -10.75
CA SER A 138 -5.84 -17.23 -12.16
C SER A 138 -5.44 -16.13 -13.13
N CYS A 139 -5.81 -14.87 -12.86
CA CYS A 139 -5.45 -13.71 -13.68
C CYS A 139 -3.95 -13.39 -13.68
N TYR A 140 -3.23 -13.74 -12.60
CA TYR A 140 -1.78 -13.55 -12.48
C TYR A 140 -0.96 -14.68 -13.08
N ILE A 141 -1.44 -15.93 -12.96
CA ILE A 141 -0.72 -17.10 -13.45
C ILE A 141 -1.00 -17.45 -14.92
N ALA A 142 -1.97 -16.81 -15.56
CA ALA A 142 -2.28 -17.00 -16.97
C ALA A 142 -1.02 -16.86 -17.84
N GLY A 143 -0.88 -17.73 -18.83
CA GLY A 143 0.29 -17.76 -19.72
C GLY A 143 0.56 -16.41 -20.38
N ASP A 144 -0.49 -15.78 -20.93
CA ASP A 144 -0.40 -14.48 -21.61
C ASP A 144 0.02 -13.37 -20.67
N THR A 145 -0.51 -13.35 -19.42
CA THR A 145 -0.13 -12.36 -18.41
C THR A 145 1.36 -12.51 -18.02
N ARG A 146 1.85 -13.74 -17.85
CA ARG A 146 3.24 -14.00 -17.50
C ARG A 146 4.19 -13.70 -18.67
N SER A 147 3.80 -14.00 -19.91
CA SER A 147 4.56 -13.65 -21.10
C SER A 147 4.69 -12.14 -21.23
N PHE A 148 3.58 -11.44 -21.20
CA PHE A 148 3.53 -9.98 -21.26
C PHE A 148 4.40 -9.33 -20.16
N ALA A 149 4.33 -9.82 -18.93
CA ALA A 149 5.18 -9.31 -17.85
C ALA A 149 6.67 -9.36 -18.22
N ARG A 150 7.16 -10.50 -18.76
CA ARG A 150 8.56 -10.65 -19.18
C ARG A 150 8.92 -9.73 -20.35
N ASP A 151 7.99 -9.52 -21.28
CA ASP A 151 8.21 -8.66 -22.45
C ASP A 151 8.47 -7.22 -22.02
N ILE A 152 7.78 -6.72 -21.00
CA ILE A 152 8.00 -5.38 -20.44
C ILE A 152 9.13 -5.30 -19.40
N GLY A 153 9.76 -6.43 -19.05
CA GLY A 153 10.92 -6.51 -18.14
C GLY A 153 10.56 -6.83 -16.69
N LEU A 154 9.32 -7.25 -16.41
CA LEU A 154 8.92 -7.80 -15.13
C LEU A 154 9.14 -9.31 -15.08
N GLU A 155 9.75 -9.83 -14.00
CA GLU A 155 9.92 -11.27 -13.79
C GLU A 155 8.82 -11.79 -12.85
N PRO A 156 7.82 -12.54 -13.37
CA PRO A 156 6.74 -13.06 -12.56
C PRO A 156 7.24 -14.04 -11.50
N ARG A 157 6.89 -13.79 -10.25
CA ARG A 157 7.12 -14.66 -9.10
C ARG A 157 5.78 -14.90 -8.40
N THR A 158 5.52 -16.17 -8.07
CA THR A 158 4.35 -16.53 -7.27
C THR A 158 4.76 -16.91 -5.85
N THR A 159 3.91 -16.63 -4.90
CA THR A 159 4.12 -17.10 -3.52
C THR A 159 4.01 -18.61 -3.47
N PRO A 160 4.93 -19.34 -2.78
CA PRO A 160 4.76 -20.76 -2.56
C PRO A 160 3.43 -21.07 -1.87
N ILE A 161 2.76 -22.16 -2.27
CA ILE A 161 1.40 -22.55 -1.83
C ILE A 161 1.29 -22.67 -0.30
N GLU A 162 2.39 -22.96 0.39
CA GLU A 162 2.43 -23.13 1.86
C GLU A 162 3.13 -21.98 2.61
N SER A 163 3.42 -20.87 1.96
CA SER A 163 4.08 -19.73 2.59
C SER A 163 3.24 -18.45 2.50
N PRO A 164 2.20 -18.31 3.36
CA PRO A 164 1.39 -17.10 3.38
C PRO A 164 2.18 -15.84 3.73
N GLN A 165 3.41 -15.99 4.21
CA GLN A 165 4.29 -14.90 4.62
C GLN A 165 4.94 -14.17 3.43
N SER A 166 4.97 -14.78 2.24
CA SER A 166 5.64 -14.23 1.06
C SER A 166 4.95 -12.96 0.54
N ASN A 167 3.64 -12.78 0.76
CA ASN A 167 2.88 -11.59 0.36
C ASN A 167 2.52 -10.65 1.53
N GLY A 168 3.23 -10.76 2.64
CA GLY A 168 2.95 -9.96 3.86
C GLY A 168 2.96 -8.45 3.64
N MET A 169 3.61 -7.97 2.55
CA MET A 169 3.60 -6.56 2.17
C MET A 169 2.24 -6.15 1.59
N ALA A 170 1.72 -6.93 0.64
CA ALA A 170 0.41 -6.71 0.06
C ALA A 170 -0.71 -6.83 1.12
N GLU A 171 -0.64 -7.85 1.99
CA GLU A 171 -1.56 -7.98 3.12
C GLU A 171 -1.52 -6.76 4.07
N ALA A 172 -0.34 -6.23 4.35
CA ALA A 172 -0.20 -5.04 5.20
C ALA A 172 -0.79 -3.79 4.56
N PHE A 173 -0.67 -3.65 3.24
CA PHE A 173 -1.33 -2.60 2.48
C PHE A 173 -2.85 -2.74 2.55
N VAL A 174 -3.41 -3.90 2.19
CA VAL A 174 -4.85 -4.18 2.24
C VAL A 174 -5.40 -3.90 3.64
N ARG A 175 -4.74 -4.37 4.68
CA ARG A 175 -5.11 -4.10 6.08
C ARG A 175 -5.12 -2.61 6.40
N THR A 176 -4.15 -1.86 5.88
CA THR A 176 -4.08 -0.41 6.07
C THR A 176 -5.21 0.30 5.35
N ILE A 177 -5.44 -0.02 4.07
CA ILE A 177 -6.55 0.58 3.29
C ILE A 177 -7.90 0.26 3.93
N LYS A 178 -8.15 -0.99 4.28
CA LYS A 178 -9.42 -1.39 4.92
C LYS A 178 -9.62 -0.72 6.28
N ARG A 179 -8.58 -0.63 7.12
CA ARG A 179 -8.68 -0.04 8.46
C ARG A 179 -8.79 1.47 8.45
N ASP A 180 -7.91 2.13 7.69
CA ASP A 180 -7.70 3.58 7.83
C ASP A 180 -8.54 4.40 6.83
N TYR A 181 -9.05 3.78 5.76
CA TYR A 181 -9.84 4.45 4.73
C TYR A 181 -11.24 3.85 4.58
N VAL A 182 -11.35 2.57 4.24
CA VAL A 182 -12.65 1.95 3.95
C VAL A 182 -13.60 2.00 5.16
N ARG A 183 -13.12 1.67 6.36
CA ARG A 183 -13.94 1.63 7.57
C ARG A 183 -14.42 2.98 8.08
N VAL A 184 -13.76 4.06 7.68
CA VAL A 184 -14.04 5.43 8.14
C VAL A 184 -14.70 6.30 7.07
N SER A 185 -14.93 5.74 5.88
CA SER A 185 -15.57 6.43 4.76
C SER A 185 -16.97 5.88 4.49
N SER A 186 -17.85 6.72 3.95
CA SER A 186 -19.17 6.30 3.47
C SER A 186 -19.02 5.45 2.21
N ARG A 187 -19.81 4.39 2.10
CA ARG A 187 -19.76 3.39 1.00
C ARG A 187 -21.16 3.04 0.51
N PRO A 188 -22.00 4.04 0.17
CA PRO A 188 -23.39 3.76 -0.21
C PRO A 188 -23.49 2.83 -1.43
N ASP A 189 -22.59 2.99 -2.40
CA ASP A 189 -22.55 2.29 -3.67
C ASP A 189 -21.11 2.15 -4.21
N ALA A 190 -20.95 1.36 -5.27
CA ALA A 190 -19.66 1.11 -5.90
C ALA A 190 -19.07 2.35 -6.57
N GLU A 191 -19.89 3.20 -7.19
CA GLU A 191 -19.44 4.43 -7.83
C GLU A 191 -18.78 5.37 -6.82
N THR A 192 -19.40 5.55 -5.67
CA THR A 192 -18.86 6.38 -4.58
C THR A 192 -17.53 5.84 -4.06
N VAL A 193 -17.40 4.51 -3.90
CA VAL A 193 -16.15 3.89 -3.48
C VAL A 193 -15.06 4.09 -4.53
N MET A 194 -15.35 3.83 -5.81
CA MET A 194 -14.39 4.00 -6.90
C MET A 194 -13.92 5.45 -7.03
N ARG A 195 -14.81 6.43 -6.84
CA ARG A 195 -14.46 7.86 -6.84
C ARG A 195 -13.57 8.27 -5.67
N GLN A 196 -13.65 7.60 -4.52
CA GLN A 196 -12.83 7.88 -3.34
C GLN A 196 -11.44 7.24 -3.39
N LEU A 197 -11.29 6.09 -4.09
CA LEU A 197 -10.04 5.33 -4.13
C LEU A 197 -8.81 6.15 -4.53
N PRO A 198 -8.83 7.00 -5.57
CA PRO A 198 -7.67 7.81 -5.93
C PRO A 198 -7.18 8.68 -4.76
N SER A 199 -8.10 9.29 -4.01
CA SER A 199 -7.74 10.14 -2.87
C SER A 199 -7.18 9.33 -1.70
N TRP A 200 -7.67 8.10 -1.47
CA TRP A 200 -7.13 7.21 -0.44
C TRP A 200 -5.70 6.78 -0.76
N ILE A 201 -5.44 6.40 -2.03
CA ILE A 201 -4.12 6.00 -2.49
C ILE A 201 -3.14 7.20 -2.46
N ALA A 202 -3.58 8.37 -2.90
CA ALA A 202 -2.78 9.60 -2.81
C ALA A 202 -2.40 9.92 -1.34
N HIS A 203 -3.37 9.91 -0.42
CA HIS A 203 -3.10 10.13 1.00
C HIS A 203 -2.20 9.03 1.59
N TYR A 204 -2.36 7.76 1.18
CA TYR A 204 -1.47 6.68 1.58
C TYR A 204 -0.03 6.96 1.15
N ASN A 205 0.19 7.38 -0.09
CA ASN A 205 1.52 7.64 -0.64
C ASN A 205 2.16 8.90 -0.05
N GLU A 206 1.38 9.96 0.18
CA GLU A 206 1.90 11.28 0.50
C GLU A 206 1.93 11.58 2.00
N VAL A 207 0.97 11.05 2.76
CA VAL A 207 0.72 11.49 4.14
C VAL A 207 0.81 10.36 5.16
N HIS A 208 0.36 9.12 4.82
CA HIS A 208 0.25 8.04 5.80
C HIS A 208 1.60 7.65 6.41
N PRO A 209 1.78 7.75 7.76
CA PRO A 209 3.05 7.42 8.38
C PRO A 209 3.24 5.90 8.54
N HIS A 210 4.26 5.35 7.89
CA HIS A 210 4.62 3.92 7.97
C HIS A 210 5.68 3.66 9.03
N LYS A 211 5.37 2.79 10.00
CA LYS A 211 6.34 2.44 11.07
C LYS A 211 7.66 1.93 10.47
N ALA A 212 7.60 1.09 9.46
CA ALA A 212 8.79 0.50 8.83
C ALA A 212 9.62 1.50 8.02
N LEU A 213 9.03 2.63 7.60
CA LEU A 213 9.73 3.74 6.95
C LEU A 213 10.13 4.86 7.95
N GLY A 214 10.23 4.51 9.25
CA GLY A 214 10.53 5.50 10.29
C GLY A 214 9.43 6.54 10.48
N TYR A 215 8.17 6.16 10.28
CA TYR A 215 6.99 7.04 10.30
C TYR A 215 6.98 8.10 9.18
N ARG A 216 7.71 7.88 8.09
CA ARG A 216 7.57 8.64 6.86
C ARG A 216 6.45 8.07 6.00
N SER A 217 5.91 8.89 5.11
CA SER A 217 5.10 8.38 4.00
C SER A 217 6.01 7.78 2.91
N PRO A 218 5.49 6.97 1.98
CA PRO A 218 6.25 6.47 0.83
C PRO A 218 6.97 7.59 0.07
N ARG A 219 6.27 8.66 -0.29
CA ARG A 219 6.84 9.81 -1.01
C ARG A 219 7.93 10.53 -0.22
N GLU A 220 7.76 10.69 1.09
CA GLU A 220 8.82 11.25 1.94
C GLU A 220 10.04 10.35 2.04
N PHE A 221 9.82 9.03 2.08
CA PHE A 221 10.91 8.06 2.09
C PHE A 221 11.69 8.13 0.77
N ILE A 222 10.98 8.14 -0.36
CA ILE A 222 11.57 8.26 -1.70
C ILE A 222 12.37 9.56 -1.82
N ALA A 223 11.79 10.70 -1.43
CA ALA A 223 12.47 12.00 -1.50
C ALA A 223 13.72 12.07 -0.63
N ALA A 224 13.75 11.34 0.50
CA ALA A 224 14.91 11.30 1.39
C ALA A 224 16.06 10.40 0.87
N HIS A 225 15.75 9.41 0.01
CA HIS A 225 16.71 8.42 -0.51
C HIS A 225 16.98 8.57 -2.02
N GLY A 226 16.26 9.45 -2.71
CA GLY A 226 16.41 9.70 -4.15
C GLY A 226 17.41 10.77 -4.54
N ARG A 227 18.25 11.22 -3.62
CA ARG A 227 19.35 12.17 -3.85
C ARG A 227 20.74 11.49 -3.81
N SER A 228 20.79 10.26 -4.28
CA SER A 228 22.07 9.56 -4.48
C SER A 228 22.37 9.51 -5.96
#